data_427de6381bcbad7f53cded5cbbeae7a6
#
_entry.id   427de6381bcbad7f53cded5cbbeae7a6
#
_cell.length_a   1.000
_cell.length_b   1.000
_cell.length_c   1.000
_cell.angle_alpha   90.00
_cell.angle_beta   90.00
_cell.angle_gamma   90.00
#
_symmetry.space_group_name_H-M   'P 1'
#
loop_
_entity.id
_entity.type
_entity.pdbx_description
1 polymer ?
#
loop_
_entity_poly.entity_id
_entity_poly.type
_entity_poly.pdbx_seq_one_letter_code
_entity_poly.pdbx_strand_id
1 'polypeptide(L)'
;IKVDRSLVRDSGLNGSTPMILRSIVALSHELGKEVVAEGVETAEDAAYLRSIGCEYGQGFYYGEPMSPKEVADLLGALASRRKRQQRERSRAAARGHVAPAAKPMAQPAPLPPKPAASGVS
;
A
#
# COMPACT_ATOMS: atom_id res chain seq x y z
N ILE A 1 10.82 -9.57 -0.19
CA ILE A 1 11.98 -8.89 0.44
C ILE A 1 11.50 -8.21 1.70
N LYS A 2 12.28 -8.34 2.79
CA LYS A 2 11.94 -7.75 4.09
C LYS A 2 12.87 -6.57 4.34
N VAL A 3 12.30 -5.41 4.58
CA VAL A 3 13.02 -4.15 4.80
C VAL A 3 13.02 -3.85 6.29
N ASP A 4 14.22 -3.65 6.86
CA ASP A 4 14.40 -3.38 8.27
C ASP A 4 13.80 -2.02 8.69
N ARG A 5 13.34 -1.97 9.94
CA ARG A 5 12.71 -0.79 10.54
C ARG A 5 13.57 0.47 10.51
N SER A 6 14.89 0.34 10.52
CA SER A 6 15.80 1.50 10.49
C SER A 6 15.59 2.32 9.21
N LEU A 7 15.38 1.65 8.07
CA LEU A 7 15.08 2.32 6.80
C LEU A 7 13.69 2.97 6.76
N VAL A 8 12.74 2.49 7.55
CA VAL A 8 11.40 3.08 7.65
C VAL A 8 11.43 4.30 8.57
N ARG A 9 12.06 4.20 9.76
CA ARG A 9 12.14 5.28 10.77
C ARG A 9 12.94 6.49 10.30
N ASP A 10 14.04 6.26 9.58
CA ASP A 10 14.88 7.32 9.04
C ASP A 10 14.33 7.94 7.75
N SER A 11 13.16 7.51 7.30
CA SER A 11 12.48 8.04 6.11
C SER A 11 11.87 9.45 6.31
N GLY A 12 12.10 10.08 7.48
CA GLY A 12 11.74 11.47 7.70
C GLY A 12 12.25 12.38 6.58
N LEU A 13 11.40 13.32 6.13
CA LEU A 13 11.42 14.10 4.89
C LEU A 13 12.74 14.81 4.49
N ASN A 14 13.82 14.69 5.28
CA ASN A 14 15.06 15.46 5.11
C ASN A 14 16.34 14.62 4.90
N GLY A 15 16.24 13.31 4.59
CA GLY A 15 17.41 12.43 4.46
C GLY A 15 17.48 11.67 3.12
N SER A 16 18.63 10.99 2.93
CA SER A 16 18.86 10.08 1.77
C SER A 16 18.02 8.79 1.87
N THR A 17 17.49 8.49 3.03
CA THR A 17 16.80 7.24 3.37
C THR A 17 15.50 7.03 2.58
N PRO A 18 14.65 8.06 2.33
CA PRO A 18 13.48 7.91 1.48
C PRO A 18 13.83 7.44 0.06
N MET A 19 14.94 7.95 -0.48
CA MET A 19 15.40 7.58 -1.82
C MET A 19 15.89 6.13 -1.84
N ILE A 20 16.63 5.70 -0.82
CA ILE A 20 17.13 4.31 -0.69
C ILE A 20 15.96 3.34 -0.60
N LEU A 21 14.99 3.61 0.27
CA LEU A 21 13.81 2.76 0.46
C LEU A 21 13.00 2.62 -0.84
N ARG A 22 12.78 3.73 -1.54
CA ARG A 22 12.11 3.75 -2.85
C ARG A 22 12.87 2.91 -3.89
N SER A 23 14.20 3.00 -3.91
CA SER A 23 15.04 2.22 -4.82
C SER A 23 14.99 0.72 -4.52
N ILE A 24 14.98 0.34 -3.24
CA ILE A 24 14.82 -1.06 -2.81
C ILE A 24 13.47 -1.62 -3.28
N VAL A 25 12.37 -0.88 -3.09
CA VAL A 25 11.04 -1.31 -3.53
C VAL A 25 11.02 -1.48 -5.05
N ALA A 26 11.51 -0.49 -5.80
CA ALA A 26 11.55 -0.55 -7.26
C ALA A 26 12.37 -1.75 -7.78
N LEU A 27 13.57 -1.97 -7.23
CA LEU A 27 14.42 -3.11 -7.60
C LEU A 27 13.75 -4.44 -7.25
N SER A 28 13.06 -4.51 -6.12
CA SER A 28 12.33 -5.71 -5.72
C SER A 28 11.26 -6.08 -6.75
N HIS A 29 10.52 -5.10 -7.24
CA HIS A 29 9.49 -5.28 -8.26
C HIS A 29 10.11 -5.75 -9.60
N GLU A 30 11.24 -5.16 -10.02
CA GLU A 30 11.96 -5.62 -11.22
C GLU A 30 12.39 -7.08 -11.11
N LEU A 31 12.69 -7.55 -9.90
CA LEU A 31 13.00 -8.95 -9.60
C LEU A 31 11.76 -9.84 -9.40
N GLY A 32 10.54 -9.30 -9.59
CA GLY A 32 9.29 -10.03 -9.37
C GLY A 32 9.07 -10.41 -7.91
N LYS A 33 9.57 -9.60 -6.95
CA LYS A 33 9.44 -9.84 -5.50
C LYS A 33 8.57 -8.78 -4.85
N GLU A 34 7.79 -9.23 -3.88
CA GLU A 34 7.03 -8.36 -2.98
C GLU A 34 7.89 -7.86 -1.82
N VAL A 35 7.52 -6.71 -1.24
CA VAL A 35 8.25 -6.08 -0.15
C VAL A 35 7.39 -6.03 1.11
N VAL A 36 8.00 -6.39 2.24
CA VAL A 36 7.43 -6.22 3.58
C VAL A 36 8.28 -5.20 4.33
N ALA A 37 7.71 -4.07 4.71
CA ALA A 37 8.36 -3.07 5.55
C ALA A 37 8.09 -3.34 7.02
N GLU A 38 9.14 -3.37 7.85
CA GLU A 38 9.06 -3.54 9.29
C GLU A 38 9.08 -2.21 10.04
N GLY A 39 8.53 -2.20 11.25
CA GLY A 39 8.59 -1.05 12.14
C GLY A 39 7.76 0.14 11.68
N VAL A 40 6.63 -0.12 11.03
CA VAL A 40 5.64 0.91 10.70
C VAL A 40 4.94 1.33 11.99
N GLU A 41 5.24 2.54 12.47
CA GLU A 41 4.75 3.04 13.77
C GLU A 41 3.69 4.14 13.61
N THR A 42 3.67 4.83 12.46
CA THR A 42 2.77 5.98 12.23
C THR A 42 1.89 5.83 10.97
N ALA A 43 0.85 6.64 10.89
CA ALA A 43 0.01 6.73 9.69
C ALA A 43 0.79 7.31 8.50
N GLU A 44 1.73 8.21 8.77
CA GLU A 44 2.62 8.84 7.81
C GLU A 44 3.55 7.81 7.17
N ASP A 45 4.17 6.92 7.98
CA ASP A 45 4.98 5.81 7.48
C ASP A 45 4.16 4.91 6.55
N ALA A 46 2.96 4.53 7.00
CA ALA A 46 2.08 3.67 6.22
C ALA A 46 1.61 4.35 4.91
N ALA A 47 1.39 5.66 4.91
CA ALA A 47 1.03 6.41 3.72
C ALA A 47 2.20 6.50 2.74
N TYR A 48 3.40 6.80 3.25
CA TYR A 48 4.61 6.86 2.46
C TYR A 48 4.92 5.51 1.79
N LEU A 49 4.95 4.42 2.56
CA LEU A 49 5.19 3.07 2.04
C LEU A 49 4.22 2.69 0.92
N ARG A 50 2.94 3.00 1.09
CA ARG A 50 1.94 2.81 0.04
C ARG A 50 2.24 3.65 -1.21
N SER A 51 2.69 4.90 -1.03
CA SER A 51 2.98 5.80 -2.15
C SER A 51 4.14 5.34 -3.03
N ILE A 52 5.08 4.56 -2.46
CA ILE A 52 6.22 3.98 -3.17
C ILE A 52 5.97 2.55 -3.66
N GLY A 53 4.77 2.00 -3.44
CA GLY A 53 4.36 0.70 -3.93
C GLY A 53 4.72 -0.48 -3.03
N CYS A 54 5.06 -0.27 -1.76
CA CYS A 54 5.30 -1.36 -0.83
C CYS A 54 3.98 -2.10 -0.52
N GLU A 55 3.96 -3.44 -0.70
CA GLU A 55 2.75 -4.24 -0.60
C GLU A 55 2.35 -4.52 0.85
N TYR A 56 3.31 -4.76 1.72
CA TYR A 56 3.04 -5.18 3.09
C TYR A 56 3.78 -4.32 4.10
N GLY A 57 3.13 -4.07 5.23
CA GLY A 57 3.73 -3.41 6.38
C GLY A 57 3.48 -4.17 7.66
N GLN A 58 4.47 -4.18 8.54
CA GLN A 58 4.41 -4.74 9.88
C GLN A 58 4.88 -3.71 10.90
N GLY A 59 4.15 -3.51 11.98
CA GLY A 59 4.51 -2.58 13.06
C GLY A 59 3.35 -2.20 13.94
N PHE A 60 3.61 -1.43 14.98
CA PHE A 60 2.62 -1.05 16.01
C PHE A 60 1.47 -0.21 15.46
N TYR A 61 1.66 0.47 14.35
CA TYR A 61 0.56 1.14 13.65
C TYR A 61 -0.58 0.21 13.26
N TYR A 62 -0.28 -1.05 12.92
CA TYR A 62 -1.28 -2.04 12.55
C TYR A 62 -1.79 -2.86 13.74
N GLY A 63 -1.02 -2.96 14.79
CA GLY A 63 -1.37 -3.67 16.01
C GLY A 63 -0.14 -4.15 16.79
N GLU A 64 -0.33 -4.35 18.07
CA GLU A 64 0.67 -4.95 18.94
C GLU A 64 0.73 -6.47 18.75
N PRO A 65 1.82 -7.13 19.17
CA PRO A 65 1.90 -8.58 19.20
C PRO A 65 0.74 -9.17 20.00
N MET A 66 0.04 -10.14 19.42
CA MET A 66 -1.12 -10.78 20.02
C MET A 66 -0.83 -12.24 20.37
N SER A 67 -1.47 -12.74 21.40
CA SER A 67 -1.48 -14.18 21.70
C SER A 67 -2.22 -14.96 20.59
N PRO A 68 -1.97 -16.27 20.45
CA PRO A 68 -2.69 -17.10 19.49
C PRO A 68 -4.22 -17.04 19.64
N LYS A 69 -4.70 -16.89 20.86
CA LYS A 69 -6.13 -16.78 21.15
C LYS A 69 -6.70 -15.44 20.60
N GLU A 70 -6.03 -14.33 20.86
CA GLU A 70 -6.44 -13.01 20.36
C GLU A 70 -6.44 -12.96 18.84
N VAL A 71 -5.44 -13.56 18.18
CA VAL A 71 -5.41 -13.69 16.73
C VAL A 71 -6.59 -14.50 16.21
N ALA A 72 -6.92 -15.62 16.84
CA ALA A 72 -8.07 -16.45 16.45
C ALA A 72 -9.38 -15.68 16.59
N ASP A 73 -9.57 -14.95 17.68
CA ASP A 73 -10.75 -14.12 17.94
C ASP A 73 -10.87 -13.00 16.89
N LEU A 74 -9.76 -12.31 16.58
CA LEU A 74 -9.69 -11.27 15.54
C LEU A 74 -10.06 -11.81 14.16
N LEU A 75 -9.48 -12.94 13.76
CA LEU A 75 -9.77 -13.57 12.47
C LEU A 75 -11.24 -14.01 12.38
N GLY A 76 -11.81 -14.53 13.46
CA GLY A 76 -13.23 -14.88 13.54
C GLY A 76 -14.14 -13.66 13.37
N ALA A 77 -13.82 -12.56 14.02
CA ALA A 77 -14.54 -11.28 13.87
C ALA A 77 -14.46 -10.73 12.45
N LEU A 78 -13.28 -10.74 11.84
CA LEU A 78 -13.07 -10.28 10.45
C LEU A 78 -13.83 -11.14 9.45
N ALA A 79 -13.81 -12.46 9.60
CA ALA A 79 -14.57 -13.39 8.75
C ALA A 79 -16.08 -13.14 8.84
N SER A 80 -16.59 -12.93 10.04
CA SER A 80 -18.01 -12.62 10.29
C SER A 80 -18.42 -11.28 9.67
N ARG A 81 -17.57 -10.27 9.79
CA ARG A 81 -17.77 -8.93 9.18
C ARG A 81 -17.80 -9.00 7.65
N ARG A 82 -16.89 -9.80 7.05
CA ARG A 82 -16.83 -10.01 5.61
C ARG A 82 -18.08 -10.72 5.08
N LYS A 83 -18.56 -11.76 5.77
CA LYS A 83 -19.80 -12.47 5.43
C LYS A 83 -21.03 -11.56 5.50
N ARG A 84 -21.11 -10.71 6.53
CA ARG A 84 -22.19 -9.73 6.67
C ARG A 84 -22.19 -8.74 5.52
N GLN A 85 -21.03 -8.16 5.21
CA GLN A 85 -20.87 -7.18 4.13
C GLN A 85 -21.22 -7.76 2.75
N GLN A 86 -20.84 -9.02 2.53
CA GLN A 86 -21.19 -9.72 1.28
C GLN A 86 -22.70 -9.99 1.17
N ARG A 87 -23.36 -10.36 2.27
CA ARG A 87 -24.82 -10.53 2.30
C ARG A 87 -25.55 -9.20 2.06
N GLU A 88 -25.07 -8.11 2.62
CA GLU A 88 -25.63 -6.76 2.41
C GLU A 88 -25.50 -6.34 0.94
N ARG A 89 -24.33 -6.54 0.33
CA ARG A 89 -24.09 -6.29 -1.11
C ARG A 89 -25.00 -7.13 -2.00
N SER A 90 -25.15 -8.42 -1.73
CA SER A 90 -26.04 -9.30 -2.48
C SER A 90 -27.51 -8.88 -2.34
N ARG A 91 -27.93 -8.48 -1.15
CA ARG A 91 -29.29 -7.97 -0.91
C ARG A 91 -29.55 -6.63 -1.61
N ALA A 92 -28.54 -5.73 -1.62
CA ALA A 92 -28.63 -4.46 -2.34
C ALA A 92 -28.73 -4.66 -3.86
N ALA A 93 -27.92 -5.59 -4.41
CA ALA A 93 -27.98 -5.96 -5.81
C ALA A 93 -29.34 -6.58 -6.19
N ALA A 94 -29.88 -7.47 -5.34
CA ALA A 94 -31.18 -8.09 -5.57
C ALA A 94 -32.37 -7.11 -5.51
N ARG A 95 -32.18 -5.96 -4.85
CA ARG A 95 -33.22 -4.90 -4.75
C ARG A 95 -33.15 -3.87 -5.89
N GLY A 96 -32.34 -4.11 -6.94
CA GLY A 96 -32.22 -3.21 -8.10
C GLY A 96 -31.57 -1.86 -7.81
N HIS A 97 -30.92 -1.70 -6.65
CA HIS A 97 -30.13 -0.52 -6.35
C HIS A 97 -28.78 -0.66 -7.04
N VAL A 98 -28.68 -0.15 -8.26
CA VAL A 98 -27.40 0.03 -8.95
C VAL A 98 -26.66 1.14 -8.20
N ALA A 99 -25.68 0.76 -7.40
CA ALA A 99 -24.73 1.74 -6.90
C ALA A 99 -24.08 2.45 -8.11
N PRO A 100 -23.95 3.78 -8.13
CA PRO A 100 -23.31 4.46 -9.25
C PRO A 100 -21.91 3.87 -9.42
N ALA A 101 -21.63 3.41 -10.64
CA ALA A 101 -20.32 2.90 -11.00
C ALA A 101 -19.28 3.95 -10.62
N ALA A 102 -18.29 3.54 -9.82
CA ALA A 102 -17.15 4.38 -9.54
C ALA A 102 -16.57 4.84 -10.87
N LYS A 103 -16.49 6.16 -11.10
CA LYS A 103 -15.85 6.70 -12.29
C LYS A 103 -14.46 6.10 -12.40
N PRO A 104 -14.08 5.52 -13.55
CA PRO A 104 -12.71 5.06 -13.72
C PRO A 104 -11.79 6.27 -13.48
N MET A 105 -10.79 6.08 -12.64
CA MET A 105 -9.75 7.10 -12.45
C MET A 105 -9.18 7.46 -13.82
N ALA A 106 -9.20 8.75 -14.14
CA ALA A 106 -8.63 9.24 -15.38
C ALA A 106 -7.17 8.76 -15.48
N GLN A 107 -6.84 8.16 -16.60
CA GLN A 107 -5.44 7.80 -16.91
C GLN A 107 -4.61 9.08 -16.88
N PRO A 108 -3.39 9.04 -16.29
CA PRO A 108 -2.50 10.19 -16.34
C PRO A 108 -2.23 10.58 -17.81
N ALA A 109 -2.27 11.88 -18.09
CA ALA A 109 -2.02 12.40 -19.41
C ALA A 109 -0.66 11.93 -19.93
N PRO A 110 -0.50 11.63 -21.23
CA PRO A 110 0.78 11.27 -21.82
C PRO A 110 1.80 12.38 -21.61
N LEU A 111 3.02 12.00 -21.27
CA LEU A 111 4.15 12.93 -21.11
C LEU A 111 4.38 13.71 -22.39
N PRO A 112 4.70 15.02 -22.31
CA PRO A 112 5.04 15.82 -23.49
C PRO A 112 6.29 15.25 -24.19
N PRO A 113 6.39 15.37 -25.52
CA PRO A 113 7.52 14.86 -26.27
C PRO A 113 8.82 15.55 -25.82
N LYS A 114 9.88 14.75 -25.73
CA LYS A 114 11.22 15.19 -25.37
C LYS A 114 11.68 16.29 -26.34
N PRO A 115 12.20 17.44 -25.87
CA PRO A 115 12.71 18.46 -26.79
C PRO A 115 13.82 17.89 -27.66
N ALA A 116 13.75 18.17 -28.95
CA ALA A 116 14.76 17.79 -29.93
C ALA A 116 16.12 18.37 -29.50
N ALA A 117 17.15 17.55 -29.47
CA ALA A 117 18.51 18.00 -29.25
C ALA A 117 18.89 18.95 -30.41
N SER A 118 18.98 20.24 -30.11
CA SER A 118 19.57 21.22 -31.04
C SER A 118 21.03 20.89 -31.18
N GLY A 119 21.41 20.42 -32.39
CA GLY A 119 22.78 20.23 -32.79
C GLY A 119 23.53 21.55 -32.70
N VAL A 120 24.65 21.52 -32.00
CA VAL A 120 25.66 22.58 -32.05
C VAL A 120 26.62 22.17 -33.14
N SER A 121 26.68 23.03 -34.14
CA SER A 121 27.76 23.02 -35.14
C SER A 121 29.01 23.66 -34.57
#